data_81af54dc2dc947c9024bbc1d18102a50
#
_entry.id   81af54dc2dc947c9024bbc1d18102a50
#
_cell.length_a   1.000
_cell.length_b   1.000
_cell.length_c   1.000
_cell.angle_alpha   90.00
_cell.angle_beta   90.00
_cell.angle_gamma   90.00
#
_symmetry.space_group_name_H-M   'P 1'
#
loop_
_entity.id
_entity.type
_entity.pdbx_description
1 polymer ?
#
loop_
_entity_poly.entity_id
_entity_poly.type
_entity_poly.pdbx_seq_one_letter_code
_entity_poly.pdbx_strand_id
1 'polypeptide(L)'
;FTPLAIYLFVRRFKTQAVLDKTQGLLYGALAILLLISFAQFKLPHYLNSSIPLWAVLVAARVGSQGKIWKPMLHIQKLLFVLLGTVALVLCIGVFPFEFWVSYVLLGLFIVGSIAWILRTKAVFSGILLTGVLTAVFVNGILNIGFYPKLLQYQAGKTASEKILQSSYISPDKVYKWGNAHSWAMDFGLRSPLKIVDQLEELKDLSNVWMYLNGLQLDQLSKTDIPFNIEFSVPSYRITKLKIAFLNPATRANTLEKRYLVFLPGSGNDLK
;
A
#
# COMPACT_ATOMS: atom_id res chain seq x y z
N PHE A 1 -17.85 6.59 7.67
CA PHE A 1 -18.29 6.75 9.09
C PHE A 1 -17.65 7.97 9.77
N THR A 2 -16.41 8.36 9.46
CA THR A 2 -15.73 9.50 10.08
C THR A 2 -16.49 10.84 9.93
N PRO A 3 -17.04 11.22 8.76
CA PRO A 3 -17.82 12.45 8.63
C PRO A 3 -19.08 12.46 9.49
N LEU A 4 -19.74 11.30 9.63
CA LEU A 4 -20.90 11.16 10.52
C LEU A 4 -20.51 11.36 11.98
N ALA A 5 -19.41 10.76 12.39
CA ALA A 5 -18.89 10.88 13.75
C ALA A 5 -18.54 12.34 14.07
N ILE A 6 -17.87 13.06 13.15
CA ILE A 6 -17.54 14.48 13.29
C ILE A 6 -18.81 15.34 13.33
N TYR A 7 -19.76 15.13 12.43
CA TYR A 7 -21.03 15.86 12.41
C TYR A 7 -21.81 15.65 13.71
N LEU A 8 -21.90 14.40 14.18
CA LEU A 8 -22.58 14.08 15.43
C LEU A 8 -21.87 14.69 16.65
N PHE A 9 -20.54 14.80 16.60
CA PHE A 9 -19.74 15.48 17.61
C PHE A 9 -20.04 16.96 17.69
N VAL A 10 -20.01 17.67 16.56
CA VAL A 10 -20.26 19.14 16.49
C VAL A 10 -21.69 19.49 16.93
N ARG A 11 -22.68 18.67 16.58
CA ARG A 11 -24.08 18.90 16.95
C ARG A 11 -24.41 18.57 18.42
N ARG A 12 -23.55 17.86 19.10
CA ARG A 12 -23.74 17.29 20.43
C ARG A 12 -23.90 18.31 21.55
N PHE A 13 -23.32 19.49 21.42
CA PHE A 13 -23.37 20.51 22.48
C PHE A 13 -24.78 20.97 22.85
N LYS A 14 -25.84 20.38 22.24
CA LYS A 14 -27.25 20.78 22.44
C LYS A 14 -28.18 19.71 23.05
N THR A 15 -27.72 18.48 23.38
CA THR A 15 -28.65 17.44 23.89
C THR A 15 -27.97 16.57 24.99
N GLN A 16 -28.38 16.78 26.27
CA GLN A 16 -27.71 16.19 27.44
C GLN A 16 -28.02 14.71 27.76
N ALA A 17 -29.12 14.13 27.37
CA ALA A 17 -29.65 12.89 27.98
C ALA A 17 -29.02 11.55 27.50
N VAL A 18 -28.33 11.50 26.33
CA VAL A 18 -27.69 10.25 25.81
C VAL A 18 -26.18 10.25 26.08
N LEU A 19 -25.72 11.24 26.79
CA LEU A 19 -24.32 11.59 26.96
C LEU A 19 -23.54 10.61 27.86
N ASP A 20 -24.14 10.14 28.96
CA ASP A 20 -23.36 9.51 30.04
C ASP A 20 -22.76 8.13 29.67
N LYS A 21 -23.48 7.30 28.90
CA LYS A 21 -23.01 5.96 28.59
C LYS A 21 -22.00 5.86 27.43
N THR A 22 -22.01 6.84 26.51
CA THR A 22 -21.12 6.83 25.35
C THR A 22 -19.96 7.84 25.45
N GLN A 23 -19.91 8.64 26.50
CA GLN A 23 -18.86 9.63 26.72
C GLN A 23 -17.47 9.00 26.81
N GLY A 24 -17.33 7.94 27.61
CA GLY A 24 -16.07 7.24 27.75
C GLY A 24 -15.51 6.69 26.41
N LEU A 25 -16.42 6.13 25.57
CA LEU A 25 -16.02 5.67 24.23
C LEU A 25 -15.56 6.83 23.33
N LEU A 26 -16.24 7.96 23.40
CA LEU A 26 -15.86 9.14 22.62
C LEU A 26 -14.51 9.68 23.06
N TYR A 27 -14.29 9.85 24.37
CA TYR A 27 -13.02 10.31 24.88
C TYR A 27 -11.88 9.33 24.58
N GLY A 28 -12.14 8.03 24.67
CA GLY A 28 -11.19 6.99 24.24
C GLY A 28 -10.83 7.09 22.77
N ALA A 29 -11.84 7.23 21.88
CA ALA A 29 -11.60 7.39 20.45
C ALA A 29 -10.81 8.67 20.12
N LEU A 30 -11.13 9.79 20.79
CA LEU A 30 -10.41 11.05 20.61
C LEU A 30 -8.99 10.98 21.17
N ALA A 31 -8.77 10.34 22.33
CA ALA A 31 -7.45 10.15 22.91
C ALA A 31 -6.56 9.32 21.96
N ILE A 32 -7.07 8.24 21.37
CA ILE A 32 -6.33 7.44 20.38
C ILE A 32 -5.96 8.30 19.17
N LEU A 33 -6.90 9.08 18.62
CA LEU A 33 -6.61 9.97 17.48
C LEU A 33 -5.57 11.01 17.82
N LEU A 34 -5.62 11.57 19.03
CA LEU A 34 -4.68 12.57 19.51
C LEU A 34 -3.29 11.96 19.67
N LEU A 35 -3.18 10.80 20.32
CA LEU A 35 -1.90 10.08 20.47
C LEU A 35 -1.26 9.76 19.11
N ILE A 36 -2.07 9.24 18.15
CA ILE A 36 -1.57 8.94 16.81
C ILE A 36 -1.15 10.22 16.06
N SER A 37 -1.84 11.35 16.30
CA SER A 37 -1.51 12.63 15.67
C SER A 37 -0.15 13.17 16.08
N PHE A 38 0.27 12.90 17.31
CA PHE A 38 1.60 13.28 17.83
C PHE A 38 2.70 12.28 17.48
N ALA A 39 2.37 11.05 17.05
CA ALA A 39 3.36 10.07 16.68
C ALA A 39 4.17 10.56 15.46
N GLN A 40 5.50 10.51 15.55
CA GLN A 40 6.39 10.85 14.43
C GLN A 40 6.24 9.86 13.28
N PHE A 41 5.97 8.59 13.57
CA PHE A 41 5.79 7.53 12.62
C PHE A 41 4.30 7.19 12.47
N LYS A 42 3.67 7.68 11.39
CA LYS A 42 2.23 7.52 11.15
C LYS A 42 1.98 6.35 10.21
N LEU A 43 1.64 5.19 10.76
CA LEU A 43 1.21 4.07 9.96
C LEU A 43 -0.33 4.06 9.87
N PRO A 44 -0.91 3.89 8.67
CA PRO A 44 -2.37 3.94 8.48
C PRO A 44 -3.13 2.95 9.35
N HIS A 45 -2.54 1.78 9.66
CA HIS A 45 -3.19 0.76 10.48
C HIS A 45 -3.32 1.14 11.97
N TYR A 46 -2.61 2.14 12.48
CA TYR A 46 -2.82 2.62 13.84
C TYR A 46 -4.22 3.19 14.05
N LEU A 47 -4.82 3.76 13.00
CA LEU A 47 -6.21 4.23 13.04
C LEU A 47 -7.22 3.10 13.18
N ASN A 48 -6.86 1.86 12.81
CA ASN A 48 -7.78 0.71 12.88
C ASN A 48 -8.23 0.43 14.32
N SER A 49 -7.40 0.70 15.33
CA SER A 49 -7.74 0.55 16.74
C SER A 49 -8.90 1.46 17.18
N SER A 50 -9.09 2.60 16.52
CA SER A 50 -10.18 3.53 16.81
C SER A 50 -11.49 3.20 16.08
N ILE A 51 -11.46 2.41 14.99
CA ILE A 51 -12.63 2.10 14.17
C ILE A 51 -13.78 1.45 14.96
N PRO A 52 -13.55 0.44 15.84
CA PRO A 52 -14.62 -0.15 16.64
C PRO A 52 -15.32 0.85 17.55
N LEU A 53 -14.56 1.78 18.17
CA LEU A 53 -15.12 2.82 19.03
C LEU A 53 -16.04 3.76 18.25
N TRP A 54 -15.60 4.18 17.04
CA TRP A 54 -16.42 5.00 16.13
C TRP A 54 -17.67 4.24 15.65
N ALA A 55 -17.56 2.94 15.37
CA ALA A 55 -18.70 2.12 14.95
C ALA A 55 -19.76 2.04 16.05
N VAL A 56 -19.37 1.82 17.31
CA VAL A 56 -20.28 1.80 18.46
C VAL A 56 -20.92 3.16 18.68
N LEU A 57 -20.15 4.25 18.61
CA LEU A 57 -20.67 5.62 18.76
C LEU A 57 -21.71 5.96 17.68
N VAL A 58 -21.47 5.55 16.44
CA VAL A 58 -22.42 5.71 15.34
C VAL A 58 -23.67 4.86 15.59
N ALA A 59 -23.51 3.59 15.92
CA ALA A 59 -24.62 2.67 16.18
C ALA A 59 -25.54 3.17 17.33
N ALA A 60 -24.96 3.64 18.43
CA ALA A 60 -25.71 4.20 19.57
C ALA A 60 -26.55 5.43 19.18
N ARG A 61 -26.13 6.20 18.17
CA ARG A 61 -26.87 7.38 17.69
C ARG A 61 -27.90 7.05 16.62
N VAL A 62 -27.68 5.99 15.89
CA VAL A 62 -28.53 5.57 14.78
C VAL A 62 -29.98 5.34 15.24
N GLY A 63 -30.18 4.75 16.40
CA GLY A 63 -31.51 4.46 16.92
C GLY A 63 -32.33 5.70 17.37
N SER A 64 -31.71 6.87 17.55
CA SER A 64 -32.33 7.97 18.27
C SER A 64 -32.83 9.16 17.42
N GLN A 65 -32.50 9.29 16.13
CA GLN A 65 -32.85 10.50 15.37
C GLN A 65 -33.09 10.30 13.85
N GLY A 66 -34.33 10.12 13.41
CA GLY A 66 -34.71 9.91 12.01
C GLY A 66 -34.40 11.06 11.03
N LYS A 67 -34.30 12.33 11.48
CA LYS A 67 -34.11 13.51 10.60
C LYS A 67 -32.69 13.64 10.02
N ILE A 68 -31.67 13.02 10.62
CA ILE A 68 -30.25 13.14 10.23
C ILE A 68 -29.89 12.24 9.04
N TRP A 69 -30.69 11.24 8.77
CA TRP A 69 -30.37 10.18 7.83
C TRP A 69 -30.35 10.59 6.36
N LYS A 70 -31.26 11.44 5.93
CA LYS A 70 -31.32 11.87 4.53
C LYS A 70 -30.04 12.56 4.08
N PRO A 71 -29.53 13.62 4.77
CA PRO A 71 -28.26 14.25 4.37
C PRO A 71 -27.08 13.28 4.45
N MET A 72 -27.06 12.34 5.43
CA MET A 72 -26.01 11.33 5.51
C MET A 72 -26.00 10.39 4.32
N LEU A 73 -27.18 9.97 3.84
CA LEU A 73 -27.26 9.16 2.62
C LEU A 73 -26.68 9.89 1.41
N HIS A 74 -26.94 11.20 1.28
CA HIS A 74 -26.36 12.00 0.19
C HIS A 74 -24.84 12.12 0.30
N ILE A 75 -24.30 12.34 1.50
CA ILE A 75 -22.86 12.38 1.76
C ILE A 75 -22.25 11.01 1.40
N GLN A 76 -22.87 9.91 1.81
CA GLN A 76 -22.38 8.56 1.52
C GLN A 76 -22.38 8.26 0.02
N LYS A 77 -23.42 8.67 -0.71
CA LYS A 77 -23.48 8.56 -2.18
C LYS A 77 -22.38 9.41 -2.84
N LEU A 78 -22.17 10.63 -2.37
CA LEU A 78 -21.08 11.50 -2.85
C LEU A 78 -19.71 10.85 -2.63
N LEU A 79 -19.47 10.29 -1.45
CA LEU A 79 -18.23 9.57 -1.14
C LEU A 79 -18.05 8.35 -2.04
N PHE A 80 -19.11 7.60 -2.33
CA PHE A 80 -19.04 6.47 -3.26
C PHE A 80 -18.57 6.94 -4.65
N VAL A 81 -19.17 8.00 -5.18
CA VAL A 81 -18.79 8.55 -6.50
C VAL A 81 -17.35 9.06 -6.47
N LEU A 82 -16.99 9.87 -5.47
CA LEU A 82 -15.67 10.49 -5.36
C LEU A 82 -14.57 9.42 -5.22
N LEU A 83 -14.68 8.53 -4.23
CA LEU A 83 -13.67 7.50 -3.98
C LEU A 83 -13.63 6.47 -5.11
N GLY A 84 -14.79 6.12 -5.67
CA GLY A 84 -14.89 5.24 -6.83
C GLY A 84 -14.20 5.85 -8.05
N THR A 85 -14.41 7.14 -8.33
CA THR A 85 -13.74 7.83 -9.43
C THR A 85 -12.22 7.86 -9.23
N VAL A 86 -11.75 8.18 -8.03
CA VAL A 86 -10.31 8.18 -7.72
C VAL A 86 -9.72 6.77 -7.93
N ALA A 87 -10.37 5.72 -7.43
CA ALA A 87 -9.92 4.35 -7.61
C ALA A 87 -9.89 3.94 -9.10
N LEU A 88 -10.89 4.34 -9.88
CA LEU A 88 -10.93 4.12 -11.32
C LEU A 88 -9.79 4.84 -12.06
N VAL A 89 -9.55 6.11 -11.74
CA VAL A 89 -8.45 6.88 -12.33
C VAL A 89 -7.11 6.22 -12.04
N LEU A 90 -6.90 5.73 -10.82
CA LEU A 90 -5.68 5.01 -10.46
C LEU A 90 -5.52 3.70 -11.22
N CYS A 91 -6.61 2.95 -11.44
CA CYS A 91 -6.53 1.65 -12.09
C CYS A 91 -6.59 1.71 -13.63
N ILE A 92 -7.24 2.73 -14.20
CA ILE A 92 -7.34 2.87 -15.67
C ILE A 92 -6.27 3.82 -16.20
N GLY A 93 -6.09 4.98 -15.53
CA GLY A 93 -5.17 6.01 -15.99
C GLY A 93 -3.71 5.76 -15.59
N VAL A 94 -3.48 5.20 -14.40
CA VAL A 94 -2.11 4.99 -13.88
C VAL A 94 -1.60 3.58 -14.17
N PHE A 95 -2.42 2.56 -13.90
CA PHE A 95 -2.10 1.15 -14.12
C PHE A 95 -3.25 0.41 -14.80
N PRO A 96 -3.39 0.51 -16.13
CA PRO A 96 -4.48 -0.13 -16.87
C PRO A 96 -4.49 -1.66 -16.67
N PHE A 97 -5.70 -2.23 -16.66
CA PHE A 97 -5.86 -3.69 -16.58
C PHE A 97 -5.30 -4.36 -17.85
N GLU A 98 -4.75 -5.55 -17.69
CA GLU A 98 -4.23 -6.34 -18.81
C GLU A 98 -5.33 -7.00 -19.63
N PHE A 99 -6.41 -7.43 -18.94
CA PHE A 99 -7.48 -8.19 -19.54
C PHE A 99 -8.73 -7.32 -19.72
N TRP A 100 -9.29 -7.32 -20.95
CA TRP A 100 -10.53 -6.59 -21.25
C TRP A 100 -11.72 -7.04 -20.40
N VAL A 101 -11.75 -8.32 -19.97
CA VAL A 101 -12.78 -8.88 -19.09
C VAL A 101 -12.87 -8.10 -17.77
N SER A 102 -11.73 -7.61 -17.24
CA SER A 102 -11.70 -6.81 -16.02
C SER A 102 -12.49 -5.51 -16.18
N TYR A 103 -12.44 -4.87 -17.35
CA TYR A 103 -13.21 -3.66 -17.63
C TYR A 103 -14.71 -3.95 -17.72
N VAL A 104 -15.11 -5.09 -18.31
CA VAL A 104 -16.52 -5.51 -18.39
C VAL A 104 -17.07 -5.79 -17.01
N LEU A 105 -16.38 -6.59 -16.20
CA LEU A 105 -16.81 -6.88 -14.82
C LEU A 105 -16.91 -5.61 -13.97
N LEU A 106 -15.95 -4.70 -14.14
CA LEU A 106 -15.96 -3.39 -13.51
C LEU A 106 -17.18 -2.57 -13.93
N GLY A 107 -17.47 -2.51 -15.23
CA GLY A 107 -18.64 -1.81 -15.77
C GLY A 107 -19.95 -2.38 -15.23
N LEU A 108 -20.11 -3.68 -15.20
CA LEU A 108 -21.28 -4.36 -14.63
C LEU A 108 -21.44 -4.06 -13.13
N PHE A 109 -20.33 -4.06 -12.36
CA PHE A 109 -20.38 -3.72 -10.96
C PHE A 109 -20.78 -2.26 -10.73
N ILE A 110 -20.25 -1.32 -11.51
CA ILE A 110 -20.61 0.10 -11.45
C ILE A 110 -22.10 0.29 -11.74
N VAL A 111 -22.59 -0.25 -12.86
CA VAL A 111 -23.98 -0.13 -13.27
C VAL A 111 -24.91 -0.75 -12.23
N GLY A 112 -24.58 -1.94 -11.73
CA GLY A 112 -25.34 -2.60 -10.68
C GLY A 112 -25.38 -1.80 -9.38
N SER A 113 -24.24 -1.24 -8.95
CA SER A 113 -24.14 -0.41 -7.75
C SER A 113 -24.95 0.89 -7.88
N ILE A 114 -24.85 1.58 -9.03
CA ILE A 114 -25.61 2.80 -9.29
C ILE A 114 -27.11 2.50 -9.32
N ALA A 115 -27.52 1.44 -10.05
CA ALA A 115 -28.94 1.03 -10.13
C ALA A 115 -29.50 0.72 -8.73
N TRP A 116 -28.72 0.04 -7.91
CA TRP A 116 -29.10 -0.24 -6.52
C TRP A 116 -29.22 1.03 -5.68
N ILE A 117 -28.23 1.91 -5.72
CA ILE A 117 -28.21 3.18 -4.98
C ILE A 117 -29.40 4.06 -5.34
N LEU A 118 -29.77 4.09 -6.63
CA LEU A 118 -30.91 4.89 -7.10
C LEU A 118 -32.26 4.29 -6.67
N ARG A 119 -32.38 2.96 -6.61
CA ARG A 119 -33.60 2.26 -6.22
C ARG A 119 -33.83 2.22 -4.70
N THR A 120 -32.78 2.39 -3.90
CA THR A 120 -32.87 2.28 -2.45
C THR A 120 -33.66 3.45 -1.86
N LYS A 121 -34.88 3.15 -1.37
CA LYS A 121 -35.78 4.12 -0.72
C LYS A 121 -35.58 4.18 0.80
N ALA A 122 -35.22 3.06 1.42
CA ALA A 122 -35.00 2.97 2.86
C ALA A 122 -33.68 3.63 3.24
N VAL A 123 -33.76 4.74 4.00
CA VAL A 123 -32.61 5.63 4.24
C VAL A 123 -31.52 4.94 5.06
N PHE A 124 -31.88 4.21 6.12
CA PHE A 124 -30.90 3.56 6.99
C PHE A 124 -30.14 2.42 6.28
N SER A 125 -30.89 1.48 5.69
CA SER A 125 -30.27 0.39 4.91
C SER A 125 -29.50 0.93 3.71
N GLY A 126 -29.95 2.05 3.13
CA GLY A 126 -29.23 2.75 2.07
C GLY A 126 -27.85 3.26 2.48
N ILE A 127 -27.73 3.85 3.68
CA ILE A 127 -26.44 4.31 4.21
C ILE A 127 -25.49 3.14 4.42
N LEU A 128 -25.94 2.09 5.11
CA LEU A 128 -25.10 0.93 5.39
C LEU A 128 -24.63 0.26 4.10
N LEU A 129 -25.58 0.00 3.18
CA LEU A 129 -25.27 -0.70 1.95
C LEU A 129 -24.37 0.14 1.03
N THR A 130 -24.63 1.45 0.89
CA THR A 130 -23.75 2.33 0.11
C THR A 130 -22.33 2.35 0.72
N GLY A 131 -22.22 2.33 2.05
CA GLY A 131 -20.93 2.23 2.75
C GLY A 131 -20.19 0.93 2.44
N VAL A 132 -20.89 -0.21 2.52
CA VAL A 132 -20.34 -1.53 2.18
C VAL A 132 -19.94 -1.59 0.71
N LEU A 133 -20.80 -1.14 -0.21
CA LEU A 133 -20.48 -1.10 -1.64
C LEU A 133 -19.29 -0.20 -1.93
N THR A 134 -19.16 0.96 -1.27
CA THR A 134 -17.99 1.83 -1.39
C THR A 134 -16.73 1.09 -0.96
N ALA A 135 -16.75 0.44 0.19
CA ALA A 135 -15.60 -0.28 0.71
C ALA A 135 -15.20 -1.46 -0.20
N VAL A 136 -16.17 -2.27 -0.61
CA VAL A 136 -15.93 -3.43 -1.50
C VAL A 136 -15.41 -2.97 -2.85
N PHE A 137 -16.02 -1.95 -3.44
CA PHE A 137 -15.63 -1.42 -4.74
C PHE A 137 -14.22 -0.85 -4.73
N VAL A 138 -13.95 0.10 -3.82
CA VAL A 138 -12.64 0.77 -3.75
C VAL A 138 -11.54 -0.22 -3.41
N ASN A 139 -11.72 -1.03 -2.36
CA ASN A 139 -10.70 -2.01 -1.99
C ASN A 139 -10.55 -3.11 -3.05
N GLY A 140 -11.65 -3.57 -3.64
CA GLY A 140 -11.61 -4.56 -4.73
C GLY A 140 -10.79 -4.08 -5.90
N ILE A 141 -11.07 -2.88 -6.43
CA ILE A 141 -10.32 -2.29 -7.56
C ILE A 141 -8.86 -2.08 -7.20
N LEU A 142 -8.58 -1.49 -6.04
CA LEU A 142 -7.20 -1.22 -5.64
C LEU A 142 -6.40 -2.52 -5.46
N ASN A 143 -6.99 -3.55 -4.87
CA ASN A 143 -6.30 -4.83 -4.64
C ASN A 143 -6.14 -5.66 -5.92
N ILE A 144 -7.05 -5.56 -6.86
CA ILE A 144 -6.97 -6.32 -8.13
C ILE A 144 -6.14 -5.56 -9.18
N GLY A 145 -6.31 -4.24 -9.28
CA GLY A 145 -5.71 -3.45 -10.35
C GLY A 145 -4.46 -2.66 -9.94
N PHE A 146 -4.55 -1.89 -8.86
CA PHE A 146 -3.52 -0.91 -8.52
C PHE A 146 -2.34 -1.51 -7.75
N TYR A 147 -2.59 -2.19 -6.63
CA TYR A 147 -1.52 -2.69 -5.77
C TYR A 147 -0.62 -3.75 -6.42
N PRO A 148 -1.13 -4.73 -7.18
CA PRO A 148 -0.26 -5.71 -7.82
C PRO A 148 0.74 -5.07 -8.77
N LYS A 149 0.30 -4.06 -9.53
CA LYS A 149 1.15 -3.30 -10.46
C LYS A 149 2.12 -2.36 -9.73
N LEU A 150 1.66 -1.70 -8.66
CA LEU A 150 2.51 -0.86 -7.82
C LEU A 150 3.63 -1.68 -7.17
N LEU A 151 3.33 -2.88 -6.67
CA LEU A 151 4.29 -3.75 -6.01
C LEU A 151 5.39 -4.31 -6.94
N GLN A 152 5.20 -4.27 -8.26
CA GLN A 152 6.25 -4.60 -9.22
C GLN A 152 7.44 -3.63 -9.18
N TYR A 153 7.22 -2.40 -8.68
CA TYR A 153 8.27 -1.41 -8.46
C TYR A 153 8.97 -1.55 -7.10
N GLN A 154 8.58 -2.53 -6.30
CA GLN A 154 9.28 -2.92 -5.09
C GLN A 154 10.41 -3.89 -5.46
N ALA A 155 11.57 -3.33 -5.79
CA ALA A 155 12.69 -4.08 -6.37
C ALA A 155 13.06 -5.36 -5.62
N GLY A 156 13.00 -5.35 -4.27
CA GLY A 156 13.32 -6.53 -3.48
C GLY A 156 12.38 -7.72 -3.73
N LYS A 157 11.07 -7.45 -3.92
CA LYS A 157 10.10 -8.49 -4.29
C LYS A 157 10.43 -9.09 -5.65
N THR A 158 10.59 -8.24 -6.66
CA THR A 158 10.86 -8.68 -8.03
C THR A 158 12.22 -9.39 -8.14
N ALA A 159 13.21 -8.93 -7.37
CA ALA A 159 14.52 -9.59 -7.31
C ALA A 159 14.43 -10.99 -6.67
N SER A 160 13.70 -11.12 -5.54
CA SER A 160 13.53 -12.44 -4.90
C SER A 160 12.80 -13.44 -5.80
N GLU A 161 11.77 -12.99 -6.52
CA GLU A 161 11.05 -13.83 -7.50
C GLU A 161 11.97 -14.32 -8.62
N LYS A 162 12.81 -13.45 -9.17
CA LYS A 162 13.81 -13.84 -10.20
C LYS A 162 14.85 -14.81 -9.66
N ILE A 163 15.34 -14.59 -8.44
CA ILE A 163 16.31 -15.50 -7.80
C ILE A 163 15.69 -16.88 -7.62
N LEU A 164 14.47 -16.97 -7.10
CA LEU A 164 13.78 -18.25 -6.88
C LEU A 164 13.43 -18.98 -8.17
N GLN A 165 13.22 -18.26 -9.26
CA GLN A 165 12.98 -18.83 -10.59
C GLN A 165 14.27 -19.30 -11.28
N SER A 166 15.41 -18.81 -10.84
CA SER A 166 16.72 -19.21 -11.38
C SER A 166 17.16 -20.53 -10.77
N SER A 167 17.61 -21.47 -11.62
CA SER A 167 18.11 -22.76 -11.18
C SER A 167 19.56 -22.71 -10.67
N TYR A 168 20.29 -21.63 -10.96
CA TYR A 168 21.73 -21.51 -10.65
C TYR A 168 22.04 -20.48 -9.55
N ILE A 169 21.09 -19.61 -9.19
CA ILE A 169 21.27 -18.65 -8.11
C ILE A 169 20.81 -19.28 -6.80
N SER A 170 21.78 -19.59 -5.92
CA SER A 170 21.47 -20.08 -4.58
C SER A 170 21.09 -18.91 -3.65
N PRO A 171 19.88 -18.90 -3.04
CA PRO A 171 19.47 -17.85 -2.11
C PRO A 171 20.44 -17.66 -0.93
N ASP A 172 21.06 -18.73 -0.43
CA ASP A 172 21.99 -18.69 0.70
C ASP A 172 23.31 -17.96 0.38
N LYS A 173 23.61 -17.80 -0.91
CA LYS A 173 24.78 -17.08 -1.41
C LYS A 173 24.46 -15.67 -1.88
N VAL A 174 23.25 -15.17 -1.56
CA VAL A 174 22.86 -13.80 -1.88
C VAL A 174 23.14 -12.89 -0.69
N TYR A 175 23.91 -11.85 -0.94
CA TYR A 175 24.30 -10.82 0.01
C TYR A 175 23.70 -9.47 -0.38
N LYS A 176 23.62 -8.55 0.56
CA LYS A 176 23.29 -7.15 0.28
C LYS A 176 24.40 -6.24 0.77
N TRP A 177 24.70 -5.19 0.01
CA TRP A 177 25.72 -4.24 0.40
C TRP A 177 25.09 -3.08 1.18
N GLY A 178 25.56 -2.90 2.42
CA GLY A 178 25.17 -1.80 3.29
C GLY A 178 23.66 -1.74 3.57
N ASN A 179 23.19 -0.53 3.79
CA ASN A 179 21.78 -0.24 4.08
C ASN A 179 20.84 -0.36 2.86
N ALA A 180 21.14 -1.22 1.91
CA ALA A 180 20.19 -1.57 0.86
C ALA A 180 18.96 -2.25 1.48
N HIS A 181 18.12 -1.47 2.19
CA HIS A 181 16.92 -1.97 2.83
C HIS A 181 16.04 -2.71 1.83
N SER A 182 15.94 -4.00 2.03
CA SER A 182 15.21 -4.89 1.15
C SER A 182 14.39 -5.91 1.96
N TRP A 183 13.60 -5.42 2.91
CA TRP A 183 12.67 -6.26 3.68
C TRP A 183 11.81 -7.17 2.79
N ALA A 184 11.40 -6.65 1.63
CA ALA A 184 10.63 -7.43 0.67
C ALA A 184 11.44 -8.59 0.07
N MET A 185 12.76 -8.43 -0.08
CA MET A 185 13.64 -9.47 -0.58
C MET A 185 13.91 -10.52 0.50
N ASP A 186 14.19 -10.09 1.74
CA ASP A 186 14.36 -10.98 2.90
C ASP A 186 13.09 -11.85 3.08
N PHE A 187 11.91 -11.22 2.98
CA PHE A 187 10.61 -11.91 3.06
C PHE A 187 10.42 -12.89 1.89
N GLY A 188 10.72 -12.45 0.67
CA GLY A 188 10.58 -13.27 -0.53
C GLY A 188 11.47 -14.50 -0.53
N LEU A 189 12.72 -14.36 -0.09
CA LEU A 189 13.68 -15.46 0.03
C LEU A 189 13.48 -16.31 1.31
N ARG A 190 12.56 -15.88 2.20
CA ARG A 190 12.30 -16.54 3.50
C ARG A 190 13.55 -16.68 4.39
N SER A 191 14.54 -15.83 4.17
CA SER A 191 15.78 -15.80 4.92
C SER A 191 16.32 -14.37 4.95
N PRO A 192 16.84 -13.88 6.09
CA PRO A 192 17.50 -12.60 6.13
C PRO A 192 18.80 -12.68 5.31
N LEU A 193 18.97 -11.69 4.43
CA LEU A 193 20.19 -11.58 3.64
C LEU A 193 21.37 -11.19 4.54
N LYS A 194 22.51 -11.79 4.28
CA LYS A 194 23.77 -11.38 4.89
C LYS A 194 24.13 -9.99 4.40
N ILE A 195 24.60 -9.14 5.33
CA ILE A 195 24.94 -7.74 5.03
C ILE A 195 26.47 -7.66 4.95
N VAL A 196 26.95 -6.94 3.94
CA VAL A 196 28.33 -6.53 3.81
C VAL A 196 28.35 -5.02 3.91
N ASP A 197 29.03 -4.48 4.90
CA ASP A 197 29.02 -3.04 5.15
C ASP A 197 30.20 -2.33 4.49
N GLN A 198 31.35 -2.98 4.40
CA GLN A 198 32.58 -2.40 3.91
C GLN A 198 33.00 -2.99 2.57
N LEU A 199 33.63 -2.15 1.74
CA LEU A 199 34.12 -2.54 0.42
C LEU A 199 35.22 -3.62 0.51
N GLU A 200 36.03 -3.57 1.57
CA GLU A 200 37.10 -4.50 1.84
C GLU A 200 36.59 -5.93 2.02
N GLU A 201 35.47 -6.11 2.67
CA GLU A 201 34.84 -7.43 2.89
C GLU A 201 34.42 -8.08 1.57
N LEU A 202 34.16 -7.28 0.51
CA LEU A 202 33.82 -7.81 -0.81
C LEU A 202 34.96 -8.56 -1.47
N LYS A 203 36.22 -8.26 -1.11
CA LYS A 203 37.41 -8.91 -1.67
C LYS A 203 37.53 -10.36 -1.20
N ASP A 204 37.00 -10.64 -0.01
CA ASP A 204 37.04 -11.97 0.61
C ASP A 204 35.89 -12.86 0.15
N LEU A 205 34.91 -12.27 -0.57
CA LEU A 205 33.75 -13.00 -1.07
C LEU A 205 34.04 -13.58 -2.46
N SER A 206 33.72 -14.83 -2.65
CA SER A 206 33.85 -15.54 -3.92
C SER A 206 32.64 -16.40 -4.21
N ASN A 207 32.26 -16.47 -5.48
CA ASN A 207 31.10 -17.26 -5.94
C ASN A 207 29.77 -16.88 -5.23
N VAL A 208 29.53 -15.59 -5.07
CA VAL A 208 28.33 -15.03 -4.39
C VAL A 208 27.62 -14.03 -5.27
N TRP A 209 26.35 -13.79 -4.97
CA TRP A 209 25.55 -12.75 -5.59
C TRP A 209 25.37 -11.56 -4.63
N MET A 210 25.56 -10.35 -5.15
CA MET A 210 25.43 -9.13 -4.37
C MET A 210 24.27 -8.27 -4.89
N TYR A 211 23.34 -7.96 -4.00
CA TYR A 211 22.26 -7.02 -4.29
C TYR A 211 22.64 -5.60 -3.89
N LEU A 212 22.58 -4.67 -4.85
CA LEU A 212 23.11 -3.32 -4.68
C LEU A 212 22.31 -2.27 -5.50
N ASN A 213 22.53 -1.01 -5.20
CA ASN A 213 21.98 0.11 -5.93
C ASN A 213 22.95 0.64 -6.98
N GLY A 214 22.52 1.65 -7.79
CA GLY A 214 23.36 2.25 -8.83
C GLY A 214 24.63 2.91 -8.30
N LEU A 215 24.56 3.62 -7.16
CA LEU A 215 25.75 4.26 -6.56
C LEU A 215 26.77 3.21 -6.10
N GLN A 216 26.29 2.11 -5.54
CA GLN A 216 27.14 0.99 -5.11
C GLN A 216 27.75 0.26 -6.33
N LEU A 217 26.99 0.12 -7.42
CA LEU A 217 27.51 -0.41 -8.67
C LEU A 217 28.64 0.45 -9.22
N ASP A 218 28.46 1.78 -9.20
CA ASP A 218 29.49 2.73 -9.63
C ASP A 218 30.73 2.68 -8.71
N GLN A 219 30.55 2.45 -7.43
CA GLN A 219 31.66 2.23 -6.49
C GLN A 219 32.39 0.93 -6.79
N LEU A 220 31.66 -0.17 -7.00
CA LEU A 220 32.22 -1.47 -7.33
C LEU A 220 33.01 -1.43 -8.65
N SER A 221 32.49 -0.71 -9.66
CA SER A 221 33.16 -0.58 -10.96
C SER A 221 34.48 0.17 -10.90
N LYS A 222 34.76 0.90 -9.82
CA LYS A 222 36.05 1.60 -9.60
C LYS A 222 37.06 0.74 -8.85
N THR A 223 36.71 -0.46 -8.49
CA THR A 223 37.60 -1.44 -7.86
C THR A 223 38.10 -2.46 -8.86
N ASP A 224 39.14 -3.18 -8.51
CA ASP A 224 39.67 -4.31 -9.30
C ASP A 224 38.89 -5.62 -9.08
N ILE A 225 37.76 -5.55 -8.35
CA ILE A 225 36.94 -6.75 -8.07
C ILE A 225 36.16 -7.10 -9.34
N PRO A 226 36.35 -8.29 -9.90
CA PRO A 226 35.60 -8.72 -11.08
C PRO A 226 34.14 -8.96 -10.69
N PHE A 227 33.23 -8.51 -11.53
CA PHE A 227 31.79 -8.75 -11.35
C PHE A 227 31.06 -8.87 -12.68
N ASN A 228 29.97 -9.61 -12.67
CA ASN A 228 29.03 -9.70 -13.79
C ASN A 228 27.65 -9.27 -13.34
N ILE A 229 26.98 -8.41 -14.12
CA ILE A 229 25.60 -8.03 -13.84
C ILE A 229 24.68 -9.16 -14.28
N GLU A 230 24.03 -9.81 -13.32
CA GLU A 230 23.10 -10.89 -13.58
C GLU A 230 21.77 -10.36 -14.12
N PHE A 231 21.19 -9.41 -13.39
CA PHE A 231 20.01 -8.66 -13.84
C PHE A 231 19.87 -7.33 -13.12
N SER A 232 19.01 -6.47 -13.67
CA SER A 232 18.54 -5.28 -12.99
C SER A 232 17.03 -5.26 -12.86
N VAL A 233 16.54 -4.59 -11.83
CA VAL A 233 15.10 -4.40 -11.57
C VAL A 233 14.80 -2.95 -11.26
N PRO A 234 13.68 -2.40 -11.76
CA PRO A 234 13.26 -1.05 -11.41
C PRO A 234 12.87 -0.97 -9.95
N SER A 235 13.20 0.13 -9.31
CA SER A 235 12.93 0.41 -7.91
C SER A 235 12.26 1.75 -7.75
N TYR A 236 11.20 1.78 -6.95
CA TYR A 236 10.56 3.00 -6.50
C TYR A 236 10.13 2.91 -5.04
N ARG A 237 10.24 4.01 -4.31
CA ARG A 237 9.78 4.06 -2.92
C ARG A 237 8.25 4.15 -2.86
N ILE A 238 7.58 3.00 -2.96
CA ILE A 238 6.10 2.88 -3.03
C ILE A 238 5.35 3.48 -1.83
N THR A 239 6.02 3.72 -0.69
CA THR A 239 5.45 4.38 0.49
C THR A 239 5.36 5.90 0.35
N LYS A 240 5.97 6.50 -0.69
CA LYS A 240 5.94 7.94 -0.98
C LYS A 240 5.62 8.16 -2.46
N LEU A 241 4.35 7.94 -2.81
CA LEU A 241 3.89 8.14 -4.18
C LEU A 241 3.93 9.63 -4.55
N LYS A 242 4.62 9.95 -5.64
CA LYS A 242 4.66 11.30 -6.23
C LYS A 242 3.85 11.31 -7.53
N ILE A 243 3.29 12.46 -7.88
CA ILE A 243 2.51 12.63 -9.11
C ILE A 243 3.34 12.23 -10.35
N ALA A 244 4.63 12.57 -10.37
CA ALA A 244 5.52 12.20 -11.46
C ALA A 244 5.65 10.68 -11.68
N PHE A 245 5.58 9.87 -10.60
CA PHE A 245 5.56 8.41 -10.69
C PHE A 245 4.18 7.89 -11.14
N LEU A 246 3.10 8.50 -10.67
CA LEU A 246 1.74 8.10 -11.04
C LEU A 246 1.44 8.39 -12.52
N ASN A 247 2.07 9.42 -13.09
CA ASN A 247 1.93 9.73 -14.51
C ASN A 247 2.76 8.74 -15.35
N PRO A 248 2.14 7.93 -16.24
CA PRO A 248 2.84 6.96 -17.07
C PRO A 248 3.96 7.56 -17.93
N ALA A 249 3.77 8.81 -18.43
CA ALA A 249 4.74 9.47 -19.30
C ALA A 249 6.04 9.87 -18.59
N THR A 250 5.99 10.17 -17.29
CA THR A 250 7.16 10.61 -16.51
C THR A 250 7.67 9.56 -15.53
N ARG A 251 6.96 8.44 -15.39
CA ARG A 251 7.28 7.36 -14.44
C ARG A 251 8.71 6.86 -14.60
N ALA A 252 9.13 6.56 -15.83
CA ALA A 252 10.45 6.01 -16.12
C ALA A 252 11.59 6.88 -15.53
N ASN A 253 11.43 8.21 -15.55
CA ASN A 253 12.43 9.15 -15.05
C ASN A 253 12.51 9.21 -13.51
N THR A 254 11.55 8.60 -12.81
CA THR A 254 11.50 8.57 -11.35
C THR A 254 12.01 7.25 -10.76
N LEU A 255 12.33 6.29 -11.62
CA LEU A 255 12.77 4.97 -11.20
C LEU A 255 14.27 4.95 -10.94
N GLU A 256 14.64 4.36 -9.82
CA GLU A 256 16.00 3.89 -9.57
C GLU A 256 16.15 2.47 -10.11
N LYS A 257 17.38 2.01 -10.30
CA LYS A 257 17.67 0.62 -10.62
C LYS A 257 18.35 -0.05 -9.43
N ARG A 258 17.96 -1.30 -9.19
CA ARG A 258 18.66 -2.23 -8.30
C ARG A 258 19.25 -3.34 -9.15
N TYR A 259 20.39 -3.82 -8.75
CA TYR A 259 21.18 -4.79 -9.50
C TYR A 259 21.44 -6.02 -8.64
N LEU A 260 21.39 -7.17 -9.25
CA LEU A 260 22.03 -8.37 -8.72
C LEU A 260 23.29 -8.58 -9.56
N VAL A 261 24.43 -8.59 -8.91
CA VAL A 261 25.72 -8.87 -9.56
C VAL A 261 26.30 -10.16 -9.00
N PHE A 262 26.97 -10.91 -9.84
CA PHE A 262 27.75 -12.08 -9.45
C PHE A 262 29.21 -11.68 -9.26
N LEU A 263 29.78 -12.05 -8.12
CA LEU A 263 31.20 -11.90 -7.81
C LEU A 263 31.88 -13.26 -8.01
N PRO A 264 32.58 -13.49 -9.12
CA PRO A 264 33.34 -14.72 -9.31
C PRO A 264 34.49 -14.77 -8.33
N GLY A 265 34.91 -15.96 -7.95
CA GLY A 265 36.11 -16.14 -7.13
C GLY A 265 37.35 -15.53 -7.83
N SER A 266 38.26 -14.96 -7.06
CA SER A 266 39.59 -14.63 -7.56
C SER A 266 40.20 -15.94 -8.08
N GLY A 267 40.57 -15.98 -9.37
CA GLY A 267 40.93 -17.18 -10.13
C GLY A 267 42.12 -18.02 -9.62
N ASN A 268 42.33 -18.05 -8.31
CA ASN A 268 43.32 -18.92 -7.66
C ASN A 268 42.80 -20.33 -7.24
N ASP A 269 41.47 -20.55 -7.40
CA ASP A 269 40.88 -21.87 -7.03
C ASP A 269 40.83 -22.87 -8.21
N LEU A 270 41.52 -22.58 -9.31
CA LEU A 270 41.76 -23.52 -10.41
C LEU A 270 43.18 -24.07 -10.35
N LYS A 271 43.53 -24.77 -9.29
CA LYS A 271 44.62 -25.71 -9.25
C LYS A 271 44.24 -26.97 -8.52
#